data_294e530b641c54f5a95cfd01ee819358
#
_entry.id   294e530b641c54f5a95cfd01ee819358
#
_cell.length_a   1.000
_cell.length_b   1.000
_cell.length_c   1.000
_cell.angle_alpha   90.00
_cell.angle_beta   90.00
_cell.angle_gamma   90.00
#
_symmetry.space_group_name_H-M   'P 1'
#
loop_
_entity.id
_entity.type
_entity.pdbx_description
1 polymer ?
#
loop_
_entity_poly.entity_id
_entity_poly.type
_entity_poly.pdbx_seq_one_letter_code
_entity_poly.pdbx_strand_id
1 'polypeptide(L)'
;MIRYTLDKNNRGAEVSRHLYGLFFEDINQAADGGLNAEMVVNNSFEFEYLSYDAHNCTVPVQLRSMKDKFWDISGAGPHYISTDGGIAPTNPSYLLLCVGGIYRLENPGYAVGAWNYYGMALEKGETYNFSMWVKRLGFEGKAEIYVRGPRAVLTTKAEISLSGSDGEWVKVSCSFKALKTETGRLVILFKGNGHIGVDYVSLLPSNVWGDPGKYRNGKLSPRIVQVLKDCHPSFLRFPGGCVVEGDETFENFYRWRGTVGPLEKRRQIANTWGYLQSYGIGFYEYFCLCEDLHMAPLPVVHCGLLCQIRVGEQRGEGYRRLMPGTREFKAEVIDNVADLLFFAKGDVNSPHAEEAYWANVRAEMGHPAPFELEYVGIGNETWGTEYFENFSACMMGLRQYEYAGKQTDLIQKFGITVVTTAGVDIRPQDSSDNWKVINKNFRDTIVDEHVYNSYQWFIDNTKRYDCYD
;
A
#
# COMPACT_ATOMS: atom_id res chain seq x y z
N MET A 1 -31.73 -22.87 -26.43
CA MET A 1 -31.81 -21.38 -26.45
C MET A 1 -32.51 -20.99 -25.19
N ILE A 2 -31.83 -20.27 -24.28
CA ILE A 2 -32.43 -19.76 -23.05
C ILE A 2 -33.13 -18.45 -23.44
N ARG A 3 -34.40 -18.29 -23.07
CA ARG A 3 -35.19 -17.08 -23.35
C ARG A 3 -35.50 -16.40 -22.02
N TYR A 4 -35.10 -15.16 -21.86
CA TYR A 4 -35.48 -14.33 -20.71
C TYR A 4 -36.66 -13.44 -21.10
N THR A 5 -37.63 -13.34 -20.20
CA THR A 5 -38.77 -12.42 -20.34
C THR A 5 -38.68 -11.41 -19.22
N LEU A 6 -38.57 -10.12 -19.56
CA LEU A 6 -38.61 -9.03 -18.60
C LEU A 6 -40.09 -8.58 -18.42
N ASP A 7 -40.61 -8.75 -17.20
CA ASP A 7 -41.92 -8.19 -16.83
C ASP A 7 -41.73 -6.84 -16.12
N LYS A 8 -42.01 -5.73 -16.81
CA LYS A 8 -41.87 -4.37 -16.28
C LYS A 8 -42.82 -4.06 -15.11
N ASN A 9 -43.87 -4.85 -14.93
CA ASN A 9 -44.87 -4.66 -13.88
C ASN A 9 -44.57 -5.47 -12.63
N ASN A 10 -43.67 -6.42 -12.71
CA ASN A 10 -43.20 -7.24 -11.57
C ASN A 10 -41.85 -6.75 -11.13
N ARG A 11 -41.82 -5.74 -10.25
CA ARG A 11 -40.59 -5.24 -9.66
C ARG A 11 -40.15 -6.16 -8.51
N GLY A 12 -38.92 -6.67 -8.55
CA GLY A 12 -38.28 -7.35 -7.45
C GLY A 12 -37.85 -6.41 -6.32
N ALA A 13 -36.98 -6.91 -5.44
CA ALA A 13 -36.37 -6.09 -4.41
C ALA A 13 -35.54 -4.94 -5.02
N GLU A 14 -35.37 -3.86 -4.26
CA GLU A 14 -34.49 -2.76 -4.64
C GLU A 14 -33.04 -3.25 -4.70
N VAL A 15 -32.36 -2.93 -5.80
CA VAL A 15 -30.96 -3.29 -5.96
C VAL A 15 -30.12 -2.38 -5.07
N SER A 16 -29.28 -2.98 -4.21
CA SER A 16 -28.37 -2.20 -3.36
C SER A 16 -27.49 -1.26 -4.18
N ARG A 17 -27.29 -0.06 -3.69
CA ARG A 17 -26.31 0.89 -4.28
C ARG A 17 -24.88 0.32 -4.25
N HIS A 18 -24.60 -0.66 -3.40
CA HIS A 18 -23.31 -1.34 -3.25
C HIS A 18 -23.32 -2.79 -3.76
N LEU A 19 -24.16 -3.09 -4.76
CA LEU A 19 -24.22 -4.42 -5.35
C LEU A 19 -22.89 -4.89 -5.95
N TYR A 20 -22.10 -3.94 -6.51
CA TYR A 20 -20.86 -4.25 -7.19
C TYR A 20 -19.76 -3.27 -6.76
N GLY A 21 -18.64 -3.80 -6.33
CA GLY A 21 -17.45 -3.05 -6.00
C GLY A 21 -16.18 -3.75 -6.46
N LEU A 22 -15.05 -3.14 -6.17
CA LEU A 22 -13.74 -3.70 -6.44
C LEU A 22 -13.00 -4.01 -5.14
N PHE A 23 -12.23 -5.10 -5.19
CA PHE A 23 -11.25 -5.45 -4.19
C PHE A 23 -9.86 -5.16 -4.74
N PHE A 24 -9.07 -4.39 -3.99
CA PHE A 24 -7.69 -4.09 -4.33
C PHE A 24 -6.76 -4.64 -3.25
N GLU A 25 -5.83 -5.48 -3.65
CA GLU A 25 -4.74 -5.97 -2.83
C GLU A 25 -3.41 -5.65 -3.49
N ASP A 26 -2.41 -5.23 -2.71
CA ASP A 26 -1.05 -5.13 -3.20
C ASP A 26 -0.43 -6.54 -3.29
N ILE A 27 -0.87 -7.27 -4.31
CA ILE A 27 -0.40 -8.59 -4.72
C ILE A 27 0.09 -8.50 -6.16
N ASN A 28 1.12 -9.26 -6.52
CA ASN A 28 1.72 -9.24 -7.86
C ASN A 28 2.15 -7.83 -8.30
N GLN A 29 2.60 -7.00 -7.36
CA GLN A 29 2.98 -5.61 -7.61
C GLN A 29 1.83 -4.76 -8.18
N ALA A 30 0.61 -4.96 -7.67
CA ALA A 30 -0.56 -4.22 -8.12
C ALA A 30 -0.53 -2.74 -7.71
N ALA A 31 0.09 -2.42 -6.56
CA ALA A 31 0.36 -1.04 -6.16
C ALA A 31 1.65 -0.55 -6.81
N ASP A 32 2.81 -0.96 -6.31
CA ASP A 32 4.11 -0.63 -6.89
C ASP A 32 4.33 -1.37 -8.21
N GLY A 33 4.50 -0.62 -9.30
CA GLY A 33 4.57 -1.19 -10.65
C GLY A 33 3.22 -1.33 -11.36
N GLY A 34 2.12 -0.96 -10.68
CA GLY A 34 0.75 -0.96 -11.21
C GLY A 34 0.06 0.37 -11.01
N LEU A 35 -0.76 0.50 -9.95
CA LEU A 35 -1.54 1.71 -9.67
C LEU A 35 -0.67 2.90 -9.30
N ASN A 36 0.45 2.69 -8.61
CA ASN A 36 1.47 3.71 -8.36
C ASN A 36 2.17 4.07 -9.67
N ALA A 37 2.24 5.37 -9.99
CA ALA A 37 2.89 5.85 -11.20
C ALA A 37 4.43 5.86 -11.13
N GLU A 38 5.03 5.56 -9.96
CA GLU A 38 6.47 5.49 -9.79
C GLU A 38 7.07 4.37 -10.65
N MET A 39 8.08 4.74 -11.45
CA MET A 39 8.72 3.82 -12.40
C MET A 39 9.99 3.16 -11.84
N VAL A 40 10.56 3.71 -10.76
CA VAL A 40 11.81 3.22 -10.14
C VAL A 40 11.50 2.17 -9.09
N VAL A 41 11.98 0.96 -9.28
CA VAL A 41 11.89 -0.11 -8.28
C VAL A 41 12.99 0.04 -7.24
N ASN A 42 12.70 -0.25 -5.96
CA ASN A 42 13.63 -0.06 -4.85
C ASN A 42 14.27 1.34 -4.86
N ASN A 43 13.43 2.33 -4.84
CA ASN A 43 13.76 3.73 -5.05
C ASN A 43 14.53 4.39 -3.87
N SER A 44 14.53 3.77 -2.69
CA SER A 44 15.21 4.27 -1.48
C SER A 44 16.14 3.26 -0.82
N PHE A 45 16.61 2.26 -1.54
CA PHE A 45 17.61 1.29 -1.05
C PHE A 45 17.21 0.55 0.25
N GLU A 46 15.90 0.33 0.44
CA GLU A 46 15.35 -0.37 1.61
C GLU A 46 14.93 -1.81 1.31
N PHE A 47 15.31 -2.36 0.15
CA PHE A 47 14.78 -3.63 -0.33
C PHE A 47 15.04 -4.78 0.65
N GLU A 48 13.93 -5.32 1.12
CA GLU A 48 13.85 -6.54 1.92
C GLU A 48 12.73 -7.41 1.36
N TYR A 49 12.82 -8.69 1.55
CA TYR A 49 11.77 -9.64 1.15
C TYR A 49 11.75 -10.83 2.08
N LEU A 50 10.58 -11.45 2.19
CA LEU A 50 10.43 -12.71 2.90
C LEU A 50 10.77 -13.85 1.95
N SER A 51 11.75 -14.67 2.32
CA SER A 51 12.12 -15.86 1.55
C SER A 51 11.29 -17.05 2.02
N TYR A 52 10.52 -17.64 1.10
CA TYR A 52 9.82 -18.90 1.33
C TYR A 52 10.63 -20.08 0.83
N ASP A 53 10.68 -21.16 1.59
CA ASP A 53 11.05 -22.44 1.04
C ASP A 53 9.82 -23.01 0.32
N ALA A 54 9.83 -22.94 -1.01
CA ALA A 54 8.72 -23.39 -1.85
C ALA A 54 8.39 -24.90 -1.70
N HIS A 55 9.26 -25.66 -1.04
CA HIS A 55 9.14 -27.11 -0.88
C HIS A 55 8.87 -27.55 0.57
N ASN A 56 8.98 -26.64 1.53
CA ASN A 56 8.83 -27.00 2.94
C ASN A 56 8.21 -25.85 3.74
N CYS A 57 6.88 -25.87 3.87
CA CYS A 57 6.13 -24.90 4.69
C CYS A 57 6.47 -24.94 6.19
N THR A 58 7.38 -25.79 6.63
CA THR A 58 7.83 -25.89 8.02
C THR A 58 9.14 -25.14 8.30
N VAL A 59 9.79 -24.60 7.24
CA VAL A 59 10.99 -23.78 7.42
C VAL A 59 10.58 -22.35 7.71
N PRO A 60 11.10 -21.74 8.79
CA PRO A 60 10.81 -20.35 9.11
C PRO A 60 11.12 -19.43 7.93
N VAL A 61 10.19 -18.57 7.59
CA VAL A 61 10.40 -17.49 6.64
C VAL A 61 11.53 -16.61 7.17
N GLN A 62 12.52 -16.35 6.33
CA GLN A 62 13.64 -15.50 6.70
C GLN A 62 13.51 -14.16 5.97
N LEU A 63 13.57 -13.08 6.72
CA LEU A 63 13.76 -11.77 6.16
C LEU A 63 15.14 -11.69 5.51
N ARG A 64 15.17 -11.41 4.20
CA ARG A 64 16.39 -11.21 3.42
C ARG A 64 16.54 -9.75 3.09
N SER A 65 17.67 -9.17 3.40
CA SER A 65 18.01 -7.79 3.07
C SER A 65 18.96 -7.78 1.88
N MET A 66 18.57 -7.04 0.83
CA MET A 66 19.36 -6.81 -0.39
C MET A 66 19.12 -5.35 -0.82
N LYS A 67 19.62 -4.44 -0.04
CA LYS A 67 19.31 -3.00 -0.11
C LYS A 67 19.59 -2.35 -1.48
N ASP A 68 20.54 -2.85 -2.24
CA ASP A 68 20.89 -2.40 -3.60
C ASP A 68 20.25 -3.23 -4.72
N LYS A 69 19.36 -4.17 -4.38
CA LYS A 69 18.69 -5.02 -5.38
C LYS A 69 18.00 -4.15 -6.45
N PHE A 70 18.07 -4.58 -7.70
CA PHE A 70 17.58 -3.90 -8.91
C PHE A 70 18.43 -2.70 -9.37
N TRP A 71 19.51 -2.38 -8.70
CA TRP A 71 20.43 -1.36 -9.16
C TRP A 71 21.68 -1.99 -9.76
N ASP A 72 21.95 -1.69 -11.05
CA ASP A 72 23.24 -1.98 -11.65
C ASP A 72 24.17 -0.80 -11.39
N ILE A 73 25.21 -1.04 -10.58
CA ILE A 73 26.10 -0.01 -10.07
C ILE A 73 27.49 -0.25 -10.64
N SER A 74 28.07 0.75 -11.32
CA SER A 74 29.41 0.65 -11.91
C SER A 74 30.16 1.98 -11.91
N GLY A 75 31.46 1.93 -11.61
CA GLY A 75 32.32 3.11 -11.58
C GLY A 75 33.72 2.81 -11.06
N ALA A 76 34.58 3.82 -11.01
CA ALA A 76 36.00 3.67 -10.62
C ALA A 76 36.24 3.73 -9.12
N GLY A 77 35.24 3.65 -8.27
CA GLY A 77 35.37 3.65 -6.81
C GLY A 77 34.40 2.68 -6.15
N PRO A 78 34.54 2.44 -4.86
CA PRO A 78 33.60 1.62 -4.11
C PRO A 78 32.26 2.32 -3.92
N HIS A 79 31.23 1.53 -3.59
CA HIS A 79 29.94 2.00 -3.11
C HIS A 79 29.51 1.16 -1.90
N TYR A 80 28.64 1.72 -1.10
CA TYR A 80 28.17 1.12 0.15
C TYR A 80 26.71 1.48 0.39
N ILE A 81 25.98 0.62 1.04
CA ILE A 81 24.74 1.01 1.70
C ILE A 81 25.11 1.58 3.07
N SER A 82 24.72 2.79 3.33
CA SER A 82 24.93 3.49 4.60
C SER A 82 23.59 3.75 5.28
N THR A 83 23.59 3.75 6.61
CA THR A 83 22.45 4.16 7.45
C THR A 83 22.82 5.35 8.34
N ASP A 84 24.02 5.88 8.20
CA ASP A 84 24.50 7.01 8.99
C ASP A 84 23.95 8.34 8.43
N GLY A 85 23.01 8.91 9.18
CA GLY A 85 22.35 10.13 8.77
C GLY A 85 21.52 9.99 7.49
N GLY A 86 20.75 8.90 7.38
CA GLY A 86 19.76 8.71 6.31
C GLY A 86 18.70 9.81 6.27
N ILE A 87 17.89 9.83 5.22
CA ILE A 87 16.90 10.90 4.98
C ILE A 87 15.79 10.94 6.04
N ALA A 88 15.38 9.78 6.56
CA ALA A 88 14.41 9.67 7.63
C ALA A 88 14.72 8.44 8.51
N PRO A 89 14.35 8.46 9.81
CA PRO A 89 14.51 7.29 10.68
C PRO A 89 13.74 6.05 10.21
N THR A 90 12.66 6.24 9.48
CA THR A 90 11.82 5.18 8.92
C THR A 90 12.39 4.57 7.63
N ASN A 91 13.25 5.31 6.92
CA ASN A 91 13.99 4.90 5.73
C ASN A 91 15.45 5.33 5.91
N PRO A 92 16.23 4.60 6.72
CA PRO A 92 17.57 5.03 7.08
C PRO A 92 18.63 4.70 6.02
N SER A 93 18.35 3.77 5.10
CA SER A 93 19.33 3.28 4.15
C SER A 93 19.47 4.22 2.96
N TYR A 94 20.68 4.43 2.49
CA TYR A 94 20.96 5.14 1.26
C TYR A 94 22.22 4.60 0.58
N LEU A 95 22.37 4.86 -0.72
CA LEU A 95 23.55 4.48 -1.50
C LEU A 95 24.62 5.55 -1.38
N LEU A 96 25.77 5.21 -0.81
CA LEU A 96 26.97 6.07 -0.75
C LEU A 96 27.93 5.68 -1.87
N LEU A 97 28.26 6.63 -2.73
CA LEU A 97 29.19 6.48 -3.86
C LEU A 97 30.50 7.20 -3.58
N CYS A 98 31.63 6.52 -3.84
CA CYS A 98 32.96 7.13 -3.89
C CYS A 98 33.33 7.38 -5.36
N VAL A 99 33.03 8.56 -5.86
CA VAL A 99 33.17 8.88 -7.28
C VAL A 99 34.57 9.38 -7.60
N GLY A 100 35.22 8.71 -8.58
CA GLY A 100 36.52 9.11 -9.16
C GLY A 100 36.37 9.21 -10.67
N GLY A 101 35.83 10.33 -11.17
CA GLY A 101 35.56 10.54 -12.58
C GLY A 101 34.12 10.22 -12.99
N ILE A 102 33.84 9.00 -13.45
CA ILE A 102 32.50 8.60 -13.92
C ILE A 102 31.98 7.46 -13.06
N TYR A 103 30.74 7.61 -12.63
CA TYR A 103 29.99 6.59 -11.89
C TYR A 103 28.57 6.45 -12.45
N ARG A 104 28.12 5.22 -12.66
CA ARG A 104 26.86 4.91 -13.34
C ARG A 104 25.94 4.06 -12.47
N LEU A 105 24.71 4.50 -12.34
CA LEU A 105 23.60 3.74 -11.76
C LEU A 105 22.59 3.46 -12.86
N GLU A 106 22.06 2.23 -12.92
CA GLU A 106 20.94 1.87 -13.78
C GLU A 106 19.84 1.18 -12.98
N ASN A 107 18.60 1.53 -13.28
CA ASN A 107 17.41 0.89 -12.71
C ASN A 107 16.50 0.38 -13.82
N PRO A 108 16.08 -0.90 -13.80
CA PRO A 108 15.25 -1.49 -14.85
C PRO A 108 13.77 -1.11 -14.75
N GLY A 109 13.32 -0.53 -13.62
CA GLY A 109 11.91 -0.40 -13.31
C GLY A 109 11.27 -1.70 -12.88
N TYR A 110 9.94 -1.70 -12.81
CA TYR A 110 9.15 -2.87 -12.46
C TYR A 110 9.03 -3.82 -13.67
N ALA A 111 9.84 -4.87 -13.67
CA ALA A 111 9.81 -5.90 -14.70
C ALA A 111 9.59 -7.26 -14.07
N VAL A 112 8.56 -7.96 -14.47
CA VAL A 112 8.28 -9.31 -13.97
C VAL A 112 9.28 -10.30 -14.55
N GLY A 113 10.04 -10.97 -13.73
CA GLY A 113 10.62 -12.27 -14.01
C GLY A 113 12.07 -12.35 -14.44
N ALA A 114 12.85 -11.30 -14.70
CA ALA A 114 14.29 -11.42 -14.95
C ALA A 114 15.11 -10.13 -14.81
N TRP A 115 16.31 -10.30 -14.31
CA TRP A 115 17.28 -9.27 -13.92
C TRP A 115 17.80 -8.37 -15.07
N ASN A 116 17.55 -8.72 -16.34
CA ASN A 116 18.08 -8.04 -17.51
C ASN A 116 17.03 -7.26 -18.30
N TYR A 117 15.89 -6.92 -17.69
CA TYR A 117 14.80 -6.29 -18.40
C TYR A 117 14.85 -4.76 -18.43
N TYR A 118 14.15 -4.23 -19.43
CA TYR A 118 13.87 -2.84 -19.67
C TYR A 118 12.39 -2.64 -19.34
N GLY A 119 12.09 -2.38 -18.06
CA GLY A 119 10.71 -2.37 -17.55
C GLY A 119 10.02 -1.01 -17.61
N MET A 120 10.76 0.08 -17.84
CA MET A 120 10.18 1.43 -17.87
C MET A 120 9.55 1.71 -19.22
N ALA A 121 8.23 1.63 -19.31
CA ALA A 121 7.48 1.91 -20.54
C ALA A 121 7.43 3.42 -20.82
N LEU A 122 7.95 3.83 -21.97
CA LEU A 122 7.96 5.22 -22.43
C LEU A 122 7.01 5.41 -23.59
N GLU A 123 6.36 6.57 -23.69
CA GLU A 123 5.58 7.03 -24.82
C GLU A 123 6.27 8.20 -25.53
N LYS A 124 6.44 8.09 -26.84
CA LYS A 124 7.06 9.14 -27.66
C LYS A 124 6.36 10.48 -27.49
N GLY A 125 7.15 11.51 -27.17
CA GLY A 125 6.64 12.87 -26.98
C GLY A 125 6.24 13.23 -25.55
N GLU A 126 5.98 12.21 -24.70
CA GLU A 126 5.67 12.42 -23.30
C GLU A 126 6.89 12.93 -22.51
N THR A 127 6.60 13.73 -21.49
CA THR A 127 7.60 14.26 -20.56
C THR A 127 7.64 13.38 -19.31
N TYR A 128 8.84 13.14 -18.81
CA TYR A 128 9.10 12.39 -17.58
C TYR A 128 9.83 13.29 -16.59
N ASN A 129 9.34 13.29 -15.35
CA ASN A 129 9.89 14.07 -14.25
C ASN A 129 10.75 13.16 -13.38
N PHE A 130 12.02 13.49 -13.32
CA PHE A 130 13.01 12.83 -12.49
C PHE A 130 13.28 13.64 -11.24
N SER A 131 13.45 12.96 -10.10
CA SER A 131 14.02 13.55 -8.88
C SER A 131 14.82 12.52 -8.10
N MET A 132 15.75 13.00 -7.29
CA MET A 132 16.46 12.19 -6.29
C MET A 132 16.87 13.08 -5.12
N TRP A 133 17.05 12.48 -3.96
CA TRP A 133 17.71 13.14 -2.86
C TRP A 133 19.20 12.84 -2.92
N VAL A 134 20.03 13.87 -2.70
CA VAL A 134 21.48 13.76 -2.66
C VAL A 134 22.06 14.41 -1.42
N LYS A 135 23.09 13.77 -0.86
CA LYS A 135 23.88 14.28 0.26
C LYS A 135 25.32 14.35 -0.17
N ARG A 136 25.81 15.55 -0.44
CA ARG A 136 27.22 15.75 -0.81
C ARG A 136 28.11 15.57 0.41
N LEU A 137 29.25 14.93 0.19
CA LEU A 137 30.31 14.71 1.17
C LEU A 137 31.65 15.01 0.47
N GLY A 138 31.84 16.28 0.10
CA GLY A 138 32.96 16.73 -0.72
C GLY A 138 32.84 16.36 -2.19
N PHE A 139 31.66 16.03 -2.70
CA PHE A 139 31.46 15.78 -4.13
C PHE A 139 31.37 17.08 -4.91
N GLU A 140 32.17 17.16 -5.97
CA GLU A 140 32.10 18.21 -6.96
C GLU A 140 31.86 17.62 -8.35
N GLY A 141 30.72 18.03 -8.97
CA GLY A 141 30.37 17.48 -10.26
C GLY A 141 28.88 17.63 -10.62
N LYS A 142 28.46 16.80 -11.55
CA LYS A 142 27.10 16.80 -12.11
C LYS A 142 26.57 15.38 -12.32
N ALA A 143 25.27 15.26 -12.50
CA ALA A 143 24.63 14.04 -12.96
C ALA A 143 23.95 14.25 -14.32
N GLU A 144 24.15 13.32 -15.24
CA GLU A 144 23.42 13.23 -16.51
C GLU A 144 22.36 12.14 -16.38
N ILE A 145 21.09 12.47 -16.69
CA ILE A 145 19.93 11.60 -16.51
C ILE A 145 19.29 11.32 -17.85
N TYR A 146 19.00 10.05 -18.12
CA TYR A 146 18.28 9.63 -19.34
C TYR A 146 17.75 8.20 -19.20
N VAL A 147 16.87 7.80 -20.12
CA VAL A 147 16.45 6.40 -20.24
C VAL A 147 17.07 5.81 -21.52
N ARG A 148 17.65 4.61 -21.39
CA ARG A 148 18.17 3.85 -22.52
C ARG A 148 17.38 2.58 -22.77
N GLY A 149 17.21 2.22 -24.02
CA GLY A 149 16.79 0.89 -24.46
C GLY A 149 18.00 -0.03 -24.72
N PRO A 150 17.75 -1.22 -25.26
CA PRO A 150 18.79 -2.20 -25.60
C PRO A 150 19.81 -1.66 -26.60
N ARG A 151 19.38 -0.81 -27.52
CA ARG A 151 20.19 -0.39 -28.68
C ARG A 151 20.42 1.12 -28.79
N ALA A 152 19.67 1.93 -28.06
CA ALA A 152 19.72 3.38 -28.19
C ALA A 152 19.28 4.09 -26.90
N VAL A 153 19.62 5.37 -26.79
CA VAL A 153 19.01 6.29 -25.81
C VAL A 153 17.59 6.61 -26.29
N LEU A 154 16.63 6.50 -25.38
CA LEU A 154 15.20 6.63 -25.67
C LEU A 154 14.62 8.00 -25.33
N THR A 155 15.37 8.83 -24.61
CA THR A 155 14.92 10.16 -24.16
C THR A 155 15.92 11.23 -24.55
N THR A 156 15.54 12.50 -24.45
CA THR A 156 16.54 13.57 -24.32
C THR A 156 17.31 13.35 -23.01
N LYS A 157 18.53 13.86 -22.97
CA LYS A 157 19.35 13.82 -21.75
C LYS A 157 19.16 15.12 -20.98
N ALA A 158 19.02 15.00 -19.66
CA ALA A 158 19.02 16.14 -18.76
C ALA A 158 20.30 16.14 -17.91
N GLU A 159 20.78 17.29 -17.55
CA GLU A 159 21.94 17.47 -16.70
C GLU A 159 21.55 18.24 -15.44
N ILE A 160 21.99 17.75 -14.29
CA ILE A 160 21.78 18.38 -12.99
C ILE A 160 23.14 18.73 -12.40
N SER A 161 23.34 20.00 -12.07
CA SER A 161 24.49 20.43 -11.26
C SER A 161 24.29 20.03 -9.82
N LEU A 162 25.23 19.29 -9.26
CA LEU A 162 25.20 18.83 -7.88
C LEU A 162 26.05 19.75 -7.02
N SER A 163 25.53 20.96 -6.78
CA SER A 163 26.09 21.97 -5.91
C SER A 163 25.25 22.19 -4.68
N GLY A 164 25.78 22.76 -3.61
CA GLY A 164 25.09 23.04 -2.37
C GLY A 164 25.94 22.74 -1.14
N SER A 165 25.35 22.80 0.05
CA SER A 165 26.03 22.50 1.33
C SER A 165 26.40 21.04 1.45
N ASP A 166 27.61 20.76 1.95
CA ASP A 166 28.00 19.39 2.27
C ASP A 166 27.30 18.90 3.55
N GLY A 167 26.98 17.62 3.57
CA GLY A 167 26.36 16.96 4.70
C GLY A 167 24.84 17.05 4.77
N GLU A 168 24.20 17.91 3.96
CA GLU A 168 22.76 18.11 3.96
C GLU A 168 22.07 17.32 2.82
N TRP A 169 20.89 16.76 3.12
CA TRP A 169 20.05 16.16 2.08
C TRP A 169 19.33 17.25 1.27
N VAL A 170 19.52 17.22 -0.04
CA VAL A 170 18.90 18.15 -0.99
C VAL A 170 18.18 17.36 -2.07
N LYS A 171 16.93 17.71 -2.33
CA LYS A 171 16.18 17.15 -3.46
C LYS A 171 16.55 17.89 -4.74
N VAL A 172 17.03 17.13 -5.72
CA VAL A 172 17.34 17.65 -7.07
C VAL A 172 16.38 17.03 -8.07
N SER A 173 16.05 17.79 -9.13
CA SER A 173 15.08 17.36 -10.13
C SER A 173 15.40 17.88 -11.53
N CYS A 174 14.91 17.16 -12.53
CA CYS A 174 14.91 17.58 -13.93
C CYS A 174 13.76 16.91 -14.67
N SER A 175 13.54 17.34 -15.92
CA SER A 175 12.57 16.69 -16.81
C SER A 175 13.20 16.44 -18.17
N PHE A 176 12.73 15.38 -18.84
CA PHE A 176 13.18 15.02 -20.18
C PHE A 176 12.05 14.42 -20.99
N LYS A 177 12.19 14.40 -22.32
CA LYS A 177 11.17 13.89 -23.23
C LYS A 177 11.57 12.54 -23.82
N ALA A 178 10.59 11.64 -23.95
CA ALA A 178 10.75 10.40 -24.69
C ALA A 178 10.79 10.66 -26.20
N LEU A 179 11.80 10.11 -26.86
CA LEU A 179 12.02 10.18 -28.30
C LEU A 179 11.38 9.02 -29.04
N LYS A 180 11.05 7.94 -28.30
CA LYS A 180 10.48 6.69 -28.83
C LYS A 180 9.46 6.11 -27.86
N THR A 181 8.47 5.38 -28.40
CA THR A 181 7.62 4.47 -27.63
C THR A 181 8.32 3.13 -27.55
N GLU A 182 8.97 2.86 -26.44
CA GLU A 182 9.77 1.66 -26.21
C GLU A 182 10.01 1.49 -24.68
N THR A 183 10.34 0.29 -24.25
CA THR A 183 10.74 0.04 -22.86
C THR A 183 12.23 0.28 -22.64
N GLY A 184 12.57 0.86 -21.49
CA GLY A 184 13.93 1.26 -21.17
C GLY A 184 14.33 1.03 -19.72
N ARG A 185 15.55 1.47 -19.40
CA ARG A 185 16.14 1.54 -18.07
C ARG A 185 16.57 2.96 -17.77
N LEU A 186 16.29 3.44 -16.58
CA LEU A 186 16.83 4.72 -16.09
C LEU A 186 18.36 4.62 -15.96
N VAL A 187 19.05 5.65 -16.40
CA VAL A 187 20.50 5.83 -16.23
C VAL A 187 20.76 7.15 -15.52
N ILE A 188 21.54 7.08 -14.45
CA ILE A 188 22.07 8.22 -13.72
C ILE A 188 23.59 8.15 -13.82
N LEU A 189 24.20 9.11 -14.52
CA LEU A 189 25.63 9.13 -14.77
C LEU A 189 26.27 10.30 -14.01
N PHE A 190 26.90 10.00 -12.87
CA PHE A 190 27.66 10.98 -12.12
C PHE A 190 29.01 11.25 -12.80
N LYS A 191 29.37 12.51 -12.93
CA LYS A 191 30.66 12.99 -13.50
C LYS A 191 31.28 13.98 -12.54
N GLY A 192 32.34 13.58 -11.86
CA GLY A 192 32.99 14.41 -10.83
C GLY A 192 33.88 13.60 -9.92
N ASN A 193 34.22 14.17 -8.76
CA ASN A 193 35.06 13.53 -7.75
C ASN A 193 34.52 13.81 -6.33
N GLY A 194 34.72 12.88 -5.42
CA GLY A 194 34.29 12.98 -4.03
C GLY A 194 33.25 11.94 -3.65
N HIS A 195 32.61 12.12 -2.50
CA HIS A 195 31.59 11.19 -2.01
C HIS A 195 30.21 11.83 -2.11
N ILE A 196 29.21 11.03 -2.47
CA ILE A 196 27.82 11.47 -2.56
C ILE A 196 26.87 10.35 -2.13
N GLY A 197 25.98 10.66 -1.18
CA GLY A 197 24.83 9.85 -0.85
C GLY A 197 23.71 10.07 -1.86
N VAL A 198 23.02 9.00 -2.25
CA VAL A 198 21.85 9.02 -3.15
C VAL A 198 20.73 8.26 -2.50
N ASP A 199 19.55 8.86 -2.49
CA ASP A 199 18.35 8.24 -1.92
C ASP A 199 17.10 8.71 -2.64
N TYR A 200 16.00 8.00 -2.44
CA TYR A 200 14.66 8.31 -2.90
C TYR A 200 14.61 8.78 -4.37
N VAL A 201 15.15 7.93 -5.26
CA VAL A 201 15.18 8.18 -6.71
C VAL A 201 13.79 7.94 -7.29
N SER A 202 13.28 8.91 -8.04
CA SER A 202 11.93 8.87 -8.62
C SER A 202 11.96 9.22 -10.10
N LEU A 203 11.15 8.50 -10.87
CA LEU A 203 10.84 8.80 -12.27
C LEU A 203 9.35 8.64 -12.52
N LEU A 204 8.68 9.73 -12.84
CA LEU A 204 7.23 9.78 -13.02
C LEU A 204 6.89 10.32 -14.43
N PRO A 205 5.87 9.79 -15.12
CA PRO A 205 5.30 10.47 -16.26
C PRO A 205 4.69 11.81 -15.81
N SER A 206 4.68 12.81 -16.69
CA SER A 206 4.10 14.13 -16.35
C SER A 206 2.58 14.11 -16.28
N ASN A 207 1.94 13.15 -16.93
CA ASN A 207 0.48 12.96 -17.01
C ASN A 207 -0.06 12.01 -15.93
N VAL A 208 0.35 12.16 -14.67
CA VAL A 208 -0.22 11.39 -13.54
C VAL A 208 -1.69 11.73 -13.32
N TRP A 209 -2.44 10.83 -12.70
CA TRP A 209 -3.84 11.05 -12.37
C TRP A 209 -4.04 12.12 -11.29
N GLY A 210 -5.10 12.91 -11.45
CA GLY A 210 -5.67 13.73 -10.40
C GLY A 210 -5.06 15.13 -10.25
N ASP A 211 -5.66 15.90 -9.35
CA ASP A 211 -5.22 17.27 -9.04
C ASP A 211 -3.89 17.24 -8.26
N PRO A 212 -2.86 17.98 -8.71
CA PRO A 212 -1.56 18.02 -8.02
C PRO A 212 -1.64 18.56 -6.58
N GLY A 213 -2.63 19.40 -6.29
CA GLY A 213 -2.85 19.94 -4.94
C GLY A 213 -3.44 18.90 -4.00
N LYS A 214 -4.25 17.97 -4.52
CA LYS A 214 -4.82 16.82 -3.82
C LYS A 214 -3.82 15.67 -3.70
N TYR A 215 -3.16 15.29 -4.80
CA TYR A 215 -2.15 14.23 -4.82
C TYR A 215 -0.74 14.81 -4.67
N ARG A 216 -0.44 15.38 -3.50
CA ARG A 216 0.87 16.01 -3.24
C ARG A 216 2.01 15.01 -3.16
N ASN A 217 1.75 13.84 -2.57
CA ASN A 217 2.74 12.79 -2.33
C ASN A 217 2.63 11.67 -3.38
N GLY A 218 1.88 10.61 -3.09
CA GLY A 218 1.69 9.49 -4.02
C GLY A 218 1.03 9.90 -5.34
N LYS A 219 1.43 9.25 -6.41
CA LYS A 219 0.95 9.53 -7.77
C LYS A 219 0.35 8.28 -8.37
N LEU A 220 -0.84 8.42 -8.97
CA LEU A 220 -1.54 7.30 -9.57
C LEU A 220 -1.33 7.25 -11.08
N SER A 221 -1.26 6.02 -11.60
CA SER A 221 -1.19 5.73 -13.03
C SER A 221 -2.52 6.07 -13.71
N PRO A 222 -2.56 7.04 -14.66
CA PRO A 222 -3.82 7.44 -15.29
C PRO A 222 -4.44 6.32 -16.11
N ARG A 223 -3.63 5.40 -16.64
CA ARG A 223 -4.11 4.25 -17.43
C ARG A 223 -4.85 3.25 -16.56
N ILE A 224 -4.28 2.93 -15.39
CA ILE A 224 -4.92 1.99 -14.45
C ILE A 224 -6.18 2.61 -13.86
N VAL A 225 -6.10 3.89 -13.45
CA VAL A 225 -7.29 4.60 -12.93
C VAL A 225 -8.41 4.67 -13.96
N GLN A 226 -8.09 4.87 -15.26
CA GLN A 226 -9.10 4.88 -16.30
C GLN A 226 -9.82 3.51 -16.42
N VAL A 227 -9.07 2.40 -16.32
CA VAL A 227 -9.68 1.04 -16.33
C VAL A 227 -10.61 0.87 -15.12
N LEU A 228 -10.16 1.28 -13.92
CA LEU A 228 -11.01 1.23 -12.72
C LEU A 228 -12.28 2.07 -12.89
N LYS A 229 -12.14 3.27 -13.45
CA LYS A 229 -13.26 4.15 -13.73
C LYS A 229 -14.27 3.54 -14.70
N ASP A 230 -13.79 2.88 -15.76
CA ASP A 230 -14.63 2.25 -16.77
C ASP A 230 -15.39 1.01 -16.22
N CYS A 231 -14.93 0.44 -15.11
CA CYS A 231 -15.65 -0.60 -14.39
C CYS A 231 -16.87 -0.09 -13.62
N HIS A 232 -16.99 1.21 -13.36
CA HIS A 232 -18.09 1.84 -12.60
C HIS A 232 -18.38 1.18 -11.23
N PRO A 233 -17.38 0.91 -10.39
CA PRO A 233 -17.61 0.28 -9.10
C PRO A 233 -18.28 1.24 -8.11
N SER A 234 -19.09 0.70 -7.21
CA SER A 234 -19.74 1.50 -6.18
C SER A 234 -18.95 1.60 -4.89
N PHE A 235 -17.97 0.70 -4.67
CA PHE A 235 -17.04 0.76 -3.55
C PHE A 235 -15.68 0.18 -3.92
N LEU A 236 -14.67 0.53 -3.13
CA LEU A 236 -13.34 -0.05 -3.18
C LEU A 236 -12.95 -0.60 -1.81
N ARG A 237 -12.73 -1.93 -1.70
CA ARG A 237 -12.17 -2.60 -0.53
C ARG A 237 -10.64 -2.64 -0.68
N PHE A 238 -9.93 -2.06 0.27
CA PHE A 238 -8.47 -1.92 0.26
C PHE A 238 -7.87 -2.00 1.67
N PRO A 239 -6.59 -2.17 1.90
CA PRO A 239 -5.48 -2.28 0.95
C PRO A 239 -5.23 -3.72 0.49
N GLY A 240 -6.08 -4.67 0.88
CA GLY A 240 -5.89 -6.05 0.47
C GLY A 240 -6.62 -7.09 1.27
N GLY A 241 -6.19 -8.31 1.03
CA GLY A 241 -6.49 -9.54 1.72
C GLY A 241 -5.43 -9.89 2.77
N CYS A 242 -4.67 -10.99 2.57
CA CYS A 242 -3.63 -11.43 3.51
C CYS A 242 -2.56 -10.37 3.82
N VAL A 243 -2.33 -9.41 2.94
CA VAL A 243 -1.39 -8.31 3.18
C VAL A 243 -1.77 -7.45 4.40
N VAL A 244 -3.06 -7.39 4.77
CA VAL A 244 -3.55 -6.64 5.93
C VAL A 244 -2.97 -7.21 7.23
N GLU A 245 -2.94 -8.53 7.32
CA GLU A 245 -2.57 -9.27 8.52
C GLU A 245 -1.13 -9.77 8.50
N GLY A 246 -0.48 -9.71 7.32
CA GLY A 246 0.85 -10.24 7.14
C GLY A 246 0.93 -11.75 7.40
N ASP A 247 2.13 -12.22 7.67
CA ASP A 247 2.42 -13.59 8.05
C ASP A 247 3.57 -13.64 9.05
N GLU A 248 3.77 -14.75 9.71
CA GLU A 248 4.83 -15.11 10.65
C GLU A 248 5.31 -14.04 11.67
N THR A 249 5.28 -12.74 11.33
CA THR A 249 5.68 -11.66 12.23
C THR A 249 4.72 -10.49 12.19
N PHE A 250 4.54 -9.81 13.33
CA PHE A 250 3.79 -8.55 13.39
C PHE A 250 4.48 -7.39 12.66
N GLU A 251 5.73 -7.56 12.22
CA GLU A 251 6.47 -6.52 11.51
C GLU A 251 5.86 -6.21 10.14
N ASN A 252 5.26 -7.19 9.48
CA ASN A 252 4.62 -7.02 8.18
C ASN A 252 3.09 -6.89 8.19
N PHE A 253 2.49 -6.53 9.33
CA PHE A 253 1.16 -5.97 9.33
C PHE A 253 1.09 -4.73 8.46
N TYR A 254 0.03 -4.59 7.70
CA TYR A 254 -0.21 -3.35 6.98
C TYR A 254 -0.60 -2.24 7.97
N ARG A 255 0.37 -1.46 8.38
CA ARG A 255 0.16 -0.32 9.29
C ARG A 255 -0.15 0.93 8.49
N TRP A 256 -1.43 1.19 8.27
CA TRP A 256 -1.90 2.33 7.47
C TRP A 256 -1.29 3.68 7.90
N ARG A 257 -1.02 3.86 9.19
CA ARG A 257 -0.36 5.06 9.76
C ARG A 257 1.01 5.33 9.10
N GLY A 258 1.73 4.29 8.73
CA GLY A 258 3.01 4.38 8.03
C GLY A 258 2.88 4.63 6.53
N THR A 259 1.65 4.67 5.98
CA THR A 259 1.39 4.85 4.55
C THR A 259 0.92 6.27 4.18
N VAL A 260 0.90 7.18 5.15
CA VAL A 260 0.48 8.57 4.98
C VAL A 260 1.61 9.55 5.30
N GLY A 261 1.47 10.80 4.89
CA GLY A 261 2.51 11.81 5.03
C GLY A 261 3.51 11.83 3.85
N PRO A 262 4.65 12.54 3.99
CA PRO A 262 5.69 12.62 2.96
C PRO A 262 6.25 11.26 2.60
N LEU A 263 6.52 11.02 1.30
CA LEU A 263 6.93 9.71 0.80
C LEU A 263 8.23 9.20 1.43
N GLU A 264 9.20 10.08 1.63
CA GLU A 264 10.50 9.75 2.22
C GLU A 264 10.42 9.37 3.71
N LYS A 265 9.26 9.60 4.35
CA LYS A 265 8.99 9.21 5.74
C LYS A 265 8.12 7.95 5.86
N ARG A 266 7.59 7.44 4.77
CA ARG A 266 6.79 6.20 4.76
C ARG A 266 7.72 5.00 4.88
N ARG A 267 7.59 4.23 5.97
CA ARG A 267 8.41 3.03 6.19
C ARG A 267 8.08 1.97 5.15
N GLN A 268 9.05 1.59 4.35
CA GLN A 268 8.91 0.47 3.43
C GLN A 268 8.99 -0.85 4.17
N ILE A 269 8.19 -1.84 3.78
CA ILE A 269 8.16 -3.15 4.44
C ILE A 269 8.20 -4.29 3.42
N ALA A 270 8.77 -5.42 3.84
CA ALA A 270 8.59 -6.68 3.13
C ALA A 270 7.14 -7.16 3.32
N ASN A 271 6.42 -7.36 2.23
CA ASN A 271 5.04 -7.85 2.31
C ASN A 271 4.97 -9.38 2.29
N THR A 272 3.79 -9.89 2.62
CA THR A 272 3.49 -11.32 2.67
C THR A 272 3.65 -12.05 1.32
N TRP A 273 3.71 -11.31 0.19
CA TRP A 273 3.86 -11.86 -1.16
C TRP A 273 5.33 -11.91 -1.64
N GLY A 274 6.30 -11.62 -0.75
CA GLY A 274 7.72 -11.81 -1.01
C GLY A 274 8.41 -10.67 -1.74
N TYR A 275 7.87 -9.46 -1.71
CA TYR A 275 8.52 -8.26 -2.25
C TYR A 275 8.37 -7.05 -1.30
N LEU A 276 9.07 -5.97 -1.62
CA LEU A 276 9.00 -4.72 -0.86
C LEU A 276 7.79 -3.91 -1.27
N GLN A 277 7.00 -3.47 -0.29
CA GLN A 277 6.00 -2.40 -0.45
C GLN A 277 6.64 -1.06 -0.13
N SER A 278 6.66 -0.15 -1.11
CA SER A 278 7.25 1.17 -0.91
C SER A 278 6.31 2.14 -0.19
N TYR A 279 5.00 1.84 -0.17
CA TYR A 279 3.94 2.78 0.23
C TYR A 279 3.98 4.10 -0.56
N GLY A 280 4.46 4.06 -1.80
CA GLY A 280 4.37 5.18 -2.75
C GLY A 280 2.93 5.64 -2.97
N ILE A 281 1.97 4.71 -2.80
CA ILE A 281 0.54 4.99 -2.58
C ILE A 281 0.11 4.28 -1.30
N GLY A 282 -0.84 4.88 -0.57
CA GLY A 282 -1.33 4.38 0.71
C GLY A 282 -2.77 4.81 0.96
N PHE A 283 -3.18 4.78 2.22
CA PHE A 283 -4.59 5.04 2.59
C PHE A 283 -5.09 6.40 2.09
N TYR A 284 -4.26 7.42 2.16
CA TYR A 284 -4.64 8.74 1.63
C TYR A 284 -4.98 8.69 0.13
N GLU A 285 -4.10 8.09 -0.66
CA GLU A 285 -4.28 8.00 -2.11
C GLU A 285 -5.46 7.10 -2.48
N TYR A 286 -5.75 6.04 -1.70
CA TYR A 286 -6.94 5.21 -1.90
C TYR A 286 -8.23 5.98 -1.58
N PHE A 287 -8.27 6.78 -0.51
CA PHE A 287 -9.41 7.65 -0.21
C PHE A 287 -9.64 8.67 -1.33
N CYS A 288 -8.58 9.33 -1.80
CA CYS A 288 -8.68 10.28 -2.91
C CYS A 288 -9.19 9.61 -4.19
N LEU A 289 -8.73 8.40 -4.49
CA LEU A 289 -9.20 7.62 -5.63
C LEU A 289 -10.68 7.27 -5.51
N CYS A 290 -11.12 6.87 -4.32
CA CYS A 290 -12.55 6.59 -4.06
C CYS A 290 -13.41 7.82 -4.33
N GLU A 291 -13.00 8.98 -3.84
CA GLU A 291 -13.71 10.24 -4.07
C GLU A 291 -13.73 10.61 -5.55
N ASP A 292 -12.59 10.54 -6.26
CA ASP A 292 -12.49 10.86 -7.69
C ASP A 292 -13.36 9.95 -8.58
N LEU A 293 -13.54 8.69 -8.19
CA LEU A 293 -14.33 7.71 -8.94
C LEU A 293 -15.74 7.50 -8.38
N HIS A 294 -16.13 8.27 -7.35
CA HIS A 294 -17.43 8.15 -6.67
C HIS A 294 -17.70 6.76 -6.08
N MET A 295 -16.67 6.13 -5.53
CA MET A 295 -16.74 4.87 -4.83
C MET A 295 -16.82 5.09 -3.31
N ALA A 296 -17.59 4.28 -2.59
CA ALA A 296 -17.49 4.22 -1.14
C ALA A 296 -16.16 3.57 -0.73
N PRO A 297 -15.34 4.20 0.13
CA PRO A 297 -14.14 3.55 0.64
C PRO A 297 -14.50 2.49 1.67
N LEU A 298 -13.91 1.30 1.54
CA LEU A 298 -13.97 0.21 2.52
C LEU A 298 -12.54 -0.18 2.93
N PRO A 299 -11.89 0.63 3.78
CA PRO A 299 -10.61 0.27 4.34
C PRO A 299 -10.73 -0.94 5.26
N VAL A 300 -9.78 -1.88 5.16
CA VAL A 300 -9.67 -3.04 6.03
C VAL A 300 -8.40 -2.93 6.85
N VAL A 301 -8.51 -3.18 8.15
CA VAL A 301 -7.40 -3.18 9.10
C VAL A 301 -7.34 -4.50 9.86
N HIS A 302 -6.14 -4.87 10.33
CA HIS A 302 -5.97 -6.10 11.08
C HIS A 302 -6.64 -6.03 12.46
N CYS A 303 -7.02 -7.19 12.98
CA CYS A 303 -7.59 -7.33 14.33
C CYS A 303 -6.61 -7.92 15.37
N GLY A 304 -5.31 -7.85 15.10
CA GLY A 304 -4.26 -8.36 15.99
C GLY A 304 -4.01 -9.86 15.87
N LEU A 305 -4.37 -10.44 14.73
CA LEU A 305 -4.06 -11.80 14.32
C LEU A 305 -3.20 -11.78 13.06
N LEU A 306 -2.27 -12.72 12.94
CA LEU A 306 -1.59 -13.00 11.68
C LEU A 306 -2.54 -13.75 10.75
N CYS A 307 -2.31 -13.68 9.43
CA CYS A 307 -3.13 -14.36 8.44
C CYS A 307 -3.19 -15.87 8.73
N GLN A 308 -4.35 -16.35 9.16
CA GLN A 308 -4.54 -17.73 9.61
C GLN A 308 -4.37 -18.75 8.48
N ILE A 309 -4.61 -18.34 7.22
CA ILE A 309 -4.39 -19.19 6.04
C ILE A 309 -2.89 -19.41 5.82
N ARG A 310 -2.10 -18.35 5.88
CA ARG A 310 -0.66 -18.42 5.59
C ARG A 310 0.15 -19.05 6.71
N VAL A 311 -0.18 -18.75 7.96
CA VAL A 311 0.44 -19.38 9.13
C VAL A 311 0.05 -20.86 9.27
N GLY A 312 -1.10 -21.26 8.71
CA GLY A 312 -1.57 -22.63 8.67
C GLY A 312 -1.93 -23.22 10.05
N GLU A 313 -2.16 -24.54 10.08
CA GLU A 313 -2.45 -25.27 11.32
C GLU A 313 -1.21 -25.48 12.21
N GLN A 314 -0.03 -25.32 11.64
CA GLN A 314 1.22 -25.42 12.36
C GLN A 314 1.52 -24.12 13.11
N ARG A 315 0.64 -23.77 14.03
CA ARG A 315 0.87 -22.70 15.01
C ARG A 315 1.99 -23.16 15.95
N GLY A 316 3.22 -23.06 15.47
CA GLY A 316 4.39 -23.36 16.26
C GLY A 316 4.53 -22.39 17.45
N GLU A 317 5.54 -22.60 18.29
CA GLU A 317 5.84 -21.76 19.48
C GLU A 317 5.99 -20.24 19.14
N GLY A 318 6.04 -19.84 17.86
CA GLY A 318 6.15 -18.47 17.38
C GLY A 318 4.82 -17.78 17.01
N TYR A 319 3.70 -18.52 16.94
CA TYR A 319 2.43 -17.87 16.65
C TYR A 319 2.05 -16.90 17.76
N ARG A 320 1.95 -15.65 17.41
CA ARG A 320 1.57 -14.60 18.34
C ARG A 320 0.25 -13.98 17.91
N ARG A 321 -0.58 -13.78 18.88
CA ARG A 321 -1.79 -13.00 18.83
C ARG A 321 -1.61 -11.78 19.74
N LEU A 322 -2.04 -10.62 19.30
CA LEU A 322 -2.16 -9.48 20.21
C LEU A 322 -3.32 -9.74 21.17
N MET A 323 -3.02 -9.79 22.47
CA MET A 323 -3.99 -10.21 23.47
C MET A 323 -4.87 -9.04 23.94
N PRO A 324 -6.21 -9.18 23.92
CA PRO A 324 -7.11 -8.20 24.50
C PRO A 324 -6.72 -7.82 25.93
N GLY A 325 -6.89 -6.52 26.25
CA GLY A 325 -6.53 -5.97 27.57
C GLY A 325 -5.06 -5.58 27.72
N THR A 326 -4.19 -5.89 26.79
CA THR A 326 -2.80 -5.44 26.79
C THR A 326 -2.67 -4.03 26.20
N ARG A 327 -1.60 -3.32 26.59
CA ARG A 327 -1.27 -2.01 26.02
C ARG A 327 -1.00 -2.10 24.53
N GLU A 328 -0.37 -3.17 24.09
CA GLU A 328 -0.05 -3.42 22.68
C GLU A 328 -1.32 -3.63 21.84
N PHE A 329 -2.27 -4.44 22.34
CA PHE A 329 -3.58 -4.60 21.70
C PHE A 329 -4.33 -3.28 21.57
N LYS A 330 -4.33 -2.47 22.64
CA LYS A 330 -4.95 -1.14 22.59
C LYS A 330 -4.32 -0.30 21.48
N ALA A 331 -3.00 -0.20 21.44
CA ALA A 331 -2.27 0.66 20.49
C ALA A 331 -2.40 0.19 19.03
N GLU A 332 -2.26 -1.14 18.79
CA GLU A 332 -2.19 -1.69 17.44
C GLU A 332 -3.58 -2.04 16.86
N VAL A 333 -4.60 -2.24 17.72
CA VAL A 333 -5.94 -2.61 17.24
C VAL A 333 -6.94 -1.49 17.51
N ILE A 334 -7.16 -1.11 18.77
CA ILE A 334 -8.22 -0.13 19.10
C ILE A 334 -7.83 1.27 18.61
N ASP A 335 -6.65 1.77 19.02
CA ASP A 335 -6.19 3.09 18.62
C ASP A 335 -5.90 3.16 17.12
N ASN A 336 -5.53 2.04 16.48
CA ASN A 336 -5.34 1.97 15.03
C ASN A 336 -6.64 2.27 14.26
N VAL A 337 -7.77 1.74 14.70
CA VAL A 337 -9.09 2.06 14.11
C VAL A 337 -9.51 3.48 14.48
N ALA A 338 -9.36 3.89 15.74
CA ALA A 338 -9.72 5.24 16.17
C ALA A 338 -8.98 6.31 15.37
N ASP A 339 -7.67 6.16 15.19
CA ASP A 339 -6.83 7.07 14.39
C ASP A 339 -7.25 7.10 12.92
N LEU A 340 -7.69 5.96 12.37
CA LEU A 340 -8.22 5.92 11.00
C LEU A 340 -9.50 6.75 10.88
N LEU A 341 -10.39 6.67 11.88
CA LEU A 341 -11.59 7.52 11.91
C LEU A 341 -11.23 8.99 12.05
N PHE A 342 -10.25 9.33 12.89
CA PHE A 342 -9.74 10.69 13.05
C PHE A 342 -9.08 11.20 11.76
N PHE A 343 -8.28 10.36 11.11
CA PHE A 343 -7.66 10.72 9.84
C PHE A 343 -8.71 10.97 8.74
N ALA A 344 -9.68 10.07 8.59
CA ALA A 344 -10.65 10.17 7.50
C ALA A 344 -11.74 11.21 7.77
N LYS A 345 -12.27 11.28 8.98
CA LYS A 345 -13.47 12.07 9.31
C LYS A 345 -13.25 13.16 10.37
N GLY A 346 -12.07 13.20 11.01
CA GLY A 346 -11.79 14.14 12.09
C GLY A 346 -11.73 15.60 11.64
N ASP A 347 -11.96 16.49 12.63
CA ASP A 347 -11.85 17.93 12.47
C ASP A 347 -10.43 18.40 12.82
N VAL A 348 -9.84 19.22 11.96
CA VAL A 348 -8.51 19.82 12.16
C VAL A 348 -8.44 20.72 13.42
N ASN A 349 -9.59 21.22 13.88
CA ASN A 349 -9.72 22.03 15.06
C ASN A 349 -10.30 21.28 16.27
N SER A 350 -10.30 19.94 16.23
CA SER A 350 -10.84 19.12 17.32
C SER A 350 -10.15 19.44 18.66
N PRO A 351 -10.89 19.51 19.78
CA PRO A 351 -10.29 19.59 21.11
C PRO A 351 -9.59 18.30 21.56
N HIS A 352 -9.80 17.19 20.84
CA HIS A 352 -9.10 15.93 21.07
C HIS A 352 -7.80 15.91 20.26
N ALA A 353 -6.67 15.82 20.96
CA ALA A 353 -5.35 16.02 20.35
C ALA A 353 -5.05 15.04 19.22
N GLU A 354 -5.37 13.75 19.38
CA GLU A 354 -5.15 12.72 18.38
C GLU A 354 -6.04 12.93 17.13
N GLU A 355 -7.29 13.35 17.33
CA GLU A 355 -8.16 13.69 16.20
C GLU A 355 -7.61 14.87 15.40
N ALA A 356 -7.27 15.96 16.10
CA ALA A 356 -6.65 17.12 15.46
C ALA A 356 -5.36 16.75 14.73
N TYR A 357 -4.52 15.93 15.34
CA TYR A 357 -3.26 15.47 14.73
C TYR A 357 -3.52 14.76 13.39
N TRP A 358 -4.35 13.71 13.39
CA TRP A 358 -4.61 12.92 12.18
C TRP A 358 -5.37 13.70 11.11
N ALA A 359 -6.31 14.55 11.51
CA ALA A 359 -7.01 15.45 10.59
C ALA A 359 -6.04 16.46 9.93
N ASN A 360 -5.06 16.97 10.67
CA ASN A 360 -4.02 17.85 10.12
C ASN A 360 -3.08 17.09 9.19
N VAL A 361 -2.68 15.85 9.48
CA VAL A 361 -1.91 15.02 8.54
C VAL A 361 -2.64 14.90 7.20
N ARG A 362 -3.94 14.62 7.21
CA ARG A 362 -4.78 14.60 5.98
C ARG A 362 -4.76 15.96 5.26
N ALA A 363 -4.93 17.05 5.99
CA ALA A 363 -4.97 18.41 5.44
C ALA A 363 -3.63 18.79 4.80
N GLU A 364 -2.51 18.48 5.43
CA GLU A 364 -1.15 18.71 4.90
C GLU A 364 -0.89 17.93 3.63
N MET A 365 -1.48 16.74 3.50
CA MET A 365 -1.41 15.94 2.28
C MET A 365 -2.24 16.52 1.11
N GLY A 366 -3.12 17.50 1.37
CA GLY A 366 -3.87 18.21 0.34
C GLY A 366 -5.39 18.08 0.45
N HIS A 367 -5.92 17.43 1.49
CA HIS A 367 -7.35 17.22 1.68
C HIS A 367 -7.82 17.70 3.07
N PRO A 368 -8.05 19.01 3.27
CA PRO A 368 -8.44 19.54 4.56
C PRO A 368 -9.85 19.12 5.01
N ALA A 369 -10.77 18.88 4.05
CA ALA A 369 -12.11 18.38 4.37
C ALA A 369 -12.10 16.90 4.79
N PRO A 370 -13.04 16.43 5.61
CA PRO A 370 -13.22 15.00 5.86
C PRO A 370 -13.54 14.22 4.58
N PHE A 371 -13.08 12.97 4.52
CA PHE A 371 -13.54 12.02 3.50
C PHE A 371 -14.91 11.43 3.87
N GLU A 372 -15.65 11.02 2.87
CA GLU A 372 -16.86 10.21 3.06
C GLU A 372 -16.48 8.77 3.40
N LEU A 373 -16.47 8.43 4.68
CA LEU A 373 -16.21 7.08 5.18
C LEU A 373 -17.46 6.56 5.87
N GLU A 374 -18.03 5.47 5.37
CA GLU A 374 -19.20 4.79 5.93
C GLU A 374 -18.84 3.42 6.51
N TYR A 375 -17.81 2.76 5.99
CA TYR A 375 -17.48 1.37 6.27
C TYR A 375 -16.04 1.21 6.73
N VAL A 376 -15.81 0.34 7.71
CA VAL A 376 -14.47 -0.10 8.12
C VAL A 376 -14.48 -1.59 8.38
N GLY A 377 -13.64 -2.34 7.66
CA GLY A 377 -13.43 -3.76 7.87
C GLY A 377 -12.39 -4.01 8.98
N ILE A 378 -12.68 -4.92 9.89
CA ILE A 378 -11.77 -5.31 10.98
C ILE A 378 -11.47 -6.80 10.88
N GLY A 379 -10.25 -7.13 10.43
CA GLY A 379 -9.80 -8.48 10.07
C GLY A 379 -10.04 -8.82 8.60
N ASN A 380 -9.29 -9.79 8.10
CA ASN A 380 -9.42 -10.33 6.76
C ASN A 380 -9.39 -11.85 6.81
N GLU A 381 -10.41 -12.53 6.28
CA GLU A 381 -10.47 -13.99 6.21
C GLU A 381 -10.23 -14.69 7.55
N THR A 382 -10.38 -13.99 8.66
CA THR A 382 -10.17 -14.52 10.01
C THR A 382 -11.39 -15.25 10.55
N TRP A 383 -11.17 -16.26 11.39
CA TRP A 383 -12.20 -17.10 11.94
C TRP A 383 -11.90 -17.57 13.37
N GLY A 384 -12.91 -18.17 14.00
CA GLY A 384 -12.79 -18.87 15.27
C GLY A 384 -12.76 -17.96 16.50
N THR A 385 -12.59 -18.59 17.67
CA THR A 385 -12.70 -17.93 18.97
C THR A 385 -11.76 -16.76 19.14
N GLU A 386 -10.50 -16.89 18.71
CA GLU A 386 -9.47 -15.85 18.84
C GLU A 386 -9.84 -14.57 18.08
N TYR A 387 -10.40 -14.73 16.88
CA TYR A 387 -10.89 -13.59 16.11
C TYR A 387 -12.02 -12.87 16.85
N PHE A 388 -13.05 -13.60 17.28
CA PHE A 388 -14.20 -12.96 17.91
C PHE A 388 -13.90 -12.37 19.29
N GLU A 389 -12.92 -12.89 20.02
CA GLU A 389 -12.41 -12.26 21.24
C GLU A 389 -11.73 -10.93 20.94
N ASN A 390 -10.84 -10.88 19.93
CA ASN A 390 -10.15 -9.65 19.52
C ASN A 390 -11.14 -8.64 18.94
N PHE A 391 -12.04 -9.10 18.07
CA PHE A 391 -13.08 -8.26 17.45
C PHE A 391 -14.00 -7.65 18.52
N SER A 392 -14.49 -8.48 19.47
CA SER A 392 -15.33 -8.02 20.58
C SER A 392 -14.60 -6.97 21.42
N ALA A 393 -13.34 -7.21 21.75
CA ALA A 393 -12.53 -6.27 22.54
C ALA A 393 -12.27 -4.96 21.78
N CYS A 394 -12.03 -5.03 20.48
CA CYS A 394 -11.90 -3.86 19.63
C CYS A 394 -13.20 -3.04 19.61
N MET A 395 -14.33 -3.68 19.32
CA MET A 395 -15.64 -3.02 19.29
C MET A 395 -16.00 -2.39 20.64
N MET A 396 -15.73 -3.08 21.75
CA MET A 396 -15.96 -2.53 23.09
C MET A 396 -15.05 -1.32 23.33
N GLY A 397 -13.77 -1.41 22.95
CA GLY A 397 -12.81 -0.31 23.10
C GLY A 397 -13.21 0.92 22.29
N LEU A 398 -13.73 0.76 21.08
CA LEU A 398 -14.21 1.86 20.22
C LEU A 398 -15.52 2.48 20.74
N ARG A 399 -16.44 1.66 21.28
CA ARG A 399 -17.70 2.15 21.87
C ARG A 399 -17.54 2.82 23.22
N GLN A 400 -16.43 2.58 23.89
CA GLN A 400 -16.10 3.16 25.20
C GLN A 400 -14.78 3.95 25.15
N TYR A 401 -14.46 4.52 24.00
CA TYR A 401 -13.20 5.22 23.79
C TYR A 401 -13.12 6.49 24.66
N GLU A 402 -11.97 6.72 25.26
CA GLU A 402 -11.73 7.95 26.01
C GLU A 402 -11.44 9.10 25.02
N TYR A 403 -12.46 9.93 24.81
CA TYR A 403 -12.39 11.05 23.87
C TYR A 403 -12.68 12.36 24.62
N ALA A 404 -11.71 13.27 24.61
CA ALA A 404 -11.80 14.58 25.27
C ALA A 404 -12.28 14.50 26.74
N GLY A 405 -11.76 13.52 27.50
CA GLY A 405 -12.08 13.33 28.93
C GLY A 405 -13.44 12.66 29.20
N LYS A 406 -14.06 12.07 28.18
CA LYS A 406 -15.35 11.34 28.29
C LYS A 406 -15.31 10.04 27.52
N GLN A 407 -16.00 9.02 28.03
CA GLN A 407 -16.27 7.82 27.25
C GLN A 407 -17.23 8.17 26.11
N THR A 408 -16.85 7.83 24.88
CA THR A 408 -17.56 8.15 23.65
C THR A 408 -17.60 6.94 22.74
N ASP A 409 -18.74 6.65 22.16
CA ASP A 409 -18.86 5.68 21.08
C ASP A 409 -18.38 6.31 19.77
N LEU A 410 -17.17 5.96 19.34
CA LEU A 410 -16.58 6.48 18.10
C LEU A 410 -17.30 5.97 16.86
N ILE A 411 -17.84 4.74 16.90
CA ILE A 411 -18.59 4.16 15.79
C ILE A 411 -19.84 5.01 15.52
N GLN A 412 -20.59 5.30 16.57
CA GLN A 412 -21.77 6.16 16.48
C GLN A 412 -21.39 7.62 16.15
N LYS A 413 -20.37 8.18 16.81
CA LYS A 413 -19.89 9.55 16.59
C LYS A 413 -19.59 9.83 15.13
N PHE A 414 -18.91 8.92 14.46
CA PHE A 414 -18.50 9.06 13.06
C PHE A 414 -19.46 8.41 12.05
N GLY A 415 -20.53 7.77 12.50
CA GLY A 415 -21.52 7.12 11.64
C GLY A 415 -20.95 5.97 10.82
N ILE A 416 -20.20 5.07 11.48
CA ILE A 416 -19.51 3.96 10.83
C ILE A 416 -20.34 2.68 10.94
N THR A 417 -20.44 1.96 9.84
CA THR A 417 -20.86 0.55 9.83
C THR A 417 -19.60 -0.32 9.77
N VAL A 418 -19.44 -1.17 10.79
CA VAL A 418 -18.28 -2.06 10.84
C VAL A 418 -18.55 -3.30 9.99
N VAL A 419 -17.53 -3.74 9.25
CA VAL A 419 -17.56 -4.98 8.49
C VAL A 419 -16.73 -6.01 9.24
N THR A 420 -17.40 -7.12 9.63
CA THR A 420 -16.77 -8.28 10.26
C THR A 420 -16.54 -9.37 9.22
N THR A 421 -15.60 -10.28 9.45
CA THR A 421 -15.33 -11.39 8.53
C THR A 421 -15.97 -12.70 9.02
N ALA A 422 -16.56 -13.45 8.09
CA ALA A 422 -16.99 -14.82 8.30
C ALA A 422 -15.89 -15.84 7.94
N GLY A 423 -14.71 -15.37 7.58
CA GLY A 423 -13.61 -16.21 7.10
C GLY A 423 -13.70 -16.49 5.60
N VAL A 424 -13.02 -17.56 5.17
CA VAL A 424 -12.98 -17.99 3.77
C VAL A 424 -13.54 -19.40 3.64
N ASP A 425 -14.35 -19.64 2.60
CA ASP A 425 -15.03 -20.92 2.36
C ASP A 425 -14.12 -21.99 1.73
N ILE A 426 -12.93 -22.17 2.31
CA ILE A 426 -12.10 -23.37 2.08
C ILE A 426 -12.36 -24.45 3.12
N ARG A 427 -13.05 -24.09 4.21
CA ARG A 427 -13.52 -24.96 5.30
C ARG A 427 -14.96 -24.58 5.63
N PRO A 428 -15.96 -25.20 4.98
CA PRO A 428 -17.37 -24.84 5.15
C PRO A 428 -17.86 -24.82 6.60
N GLN A 429 -17.29 -25.69 7.47
CA GLN A 429 -17.65 -25.73 8.88
C GLN A 429 -17.24 -24.46 9.62
N ASP A 430 -16.03 -23.94 9.37
CA ASP A 430 -15.52 -22.73 10.04
C ASP A 430 -16.38 -21.52 9.67
N SER A 431 -16.74 -21.37 8.41
CA SER A 431 -17.65 -20.32 7.95
C SER A 431 -19.02 -20.43 8.62
N SER A 432 -19.62 -21.64 8.68
CA SER A 432 -20.91 -21.86 9.35
C SER A 432 -20.87 -21.53 10.86
N ASP A 433 -19.77 -21.83 11.54
CA ASP A 433 -19.65 -21.53 12.98
C ASP A 433 -19.42 -20.04 13.22
N ASN A 434 -18.68 -19.37 12.34
CA ASN A 434 -18.53 -17.91 12.37
C ASN A 434 -19.89 -17.21 12.19
N TRP A 435 -20.70 -17.62 11.20
CA TRP A 435 -22.03 -17.08 10.99
C TRP A 435 -22.93 -17.23 12.23
N LYS A 436 -22.87 -18.35 12.95
CA LYS A 436 -23.60 -18.51 14.21
C LYS A 436 -23.20 -17.51 15.27
N VAL A 437 -21.91 -17.21 15.39
CA VAL A 437 -21.40 -16.21 16.35
C VAL A 437 -21.84 -14.81 15.94
N ILE A 438 -21.73 -14.48 14.66
CA ILE A 438 -22.09 -13.15 14.12
C ILE A 438 -23.59 -12.92 14.32
N ASN A 439 -24.43 -13.84 13.91
CA ASN A 439 -25.90 -13.75 14.05
C ASN A 439 -26.35 -13.64 15.49
N LYS A 440 -25.59 -14.16 16.43
CA LYS A 440 -25.90 -14.05 17.86
C LYS A 440 -25.46 -12.73 18.49
N ASN A 441 -24.26 -12.22 18.11
CA ASN A 441 -23.57 -11.18 18.87
C ASN A 441 -23.32 -9.89 18.10
N PHE A 442 -23.33 -9.91 16.75
CA PHE A 442 -22.86 -8.80 15.91
C PHE A 442 -23.81 -8.49 14.74
N ARG A 443 -25.11 -8.50 14.99
CA ARG A 443 -26.16 -8.24 13.97
C ARG A 443 -26.15 -6.83 13.41
N ASP A 444 -25.44 -5.92 14.05
CA ASP A 444 -25.25 -4.53 13.63
C ASP A 444 -24.02 -4.32 12.72
N THR A 445 -23.41 -5.41 12.26
CA THR A 445 -22.29 -5.40 11.32
C THR A 445 -22.68 -5.92 9.94
N ILE A 446 -21.96 -5.48 8.91
CA ILE A 446 -21.96 -6.15 7.60
C ILE A 446 -20.98 -7.33 7.67
N VAL A 447 -21.28 -8.39 6.95
CA VAL A 447 -20.46 -9.61 6.94
C VAL A 447 -19.70 -9.72 5.62
N ASP A 448 -18.39 -9.86 5.72
CA ASP A 448 -17.48 -10.14 4.61
C ASP A 448 -17.18 -11.64 4.58
N GLU A 449 -17.69 -12.33 3.57
CA GLU A 449 -17.48 -13.76 3.36
C GLU A 449 -16.77 -13.98 2.03
N HIS A 450 -15.63 -14.65 2.06
CA HIS A 450 -14.86 -14.96 0.87
C HIS A 450 -15.13 -16.38 0.40
N VAL A 451 -15.45 -16.55 -0.87
CA VAL A 451 -15.79 -17.85 -1.46
C VAL A 451 -14.91 -18.13 -2.67
N TYR A 452 -14.08 -19.17 -2.57
CA TYR A 452 -13.21 -19.64 -3.64
C TYR A 452 -13.59 -21.09 -4.02
N ASN A 453 -14.32 -21.24 -5.12
CA ASN A 453 -14.78 -22.53 -5.59
C ASN A 453 -14.71 -22.66 -7.10
N SER A 454 -14.83 -23.91 -7.61
CA SER A 454 -14.91 -24.16 -9.04
C SER A 454 -16.20 -23.60 -9.64
N TYR A 455 -16.18 -23.30 -10.94
CA TYR A 455 -17.39 -22.88 -11.65
C TYR A 455 -18.53 -23.91 -11.51
N GLN A 456 -18.21 -25.20 -11.46
CA GLN A 456 -19.20 -26.25 -11.28
C GLN A 456 -19.85 -26.17 -9.90
N TRP A 457 -19.07 -25.90 -8.86
CA TRP A 457 -19.60 -25.72 -7.51
C TRP A 457 -20.62 -24.57 -7.47
N PHE A 458 -20.34 -23.42 -8.12
CA PHE A 458 -21.30 -22.32 -8.18
C PHE A 458 -22.60 -22.69 -8.89
N ILE A 459 -22.51 -23.49 -9.97
CA ILE A 459 -23.70 -24.03 -10.67
C ILE A 459 -24.53 -24.92 -9.76
N ASP A 460 -23.87 -25.81 -9.03
CA ASP A 460 -24.54 -26.79 -8.15
C ASP A 460 -25.10 -26.16 -6.87
N ASN A 461 -24.56 -25.00 -6.45
CA ASN A 461 -24.91 -24.29 -5.23
C ASN A 461 -25.60 -22.93 -5.48
N THR A 462 -26.35 -22.80 -6.57
CA THR A 462 -27.03 -21.54 -6.94
C THR A 462 -27.97 -20.98 -5.87
N LYS A 463 -28.46 -21.82 -4.96
CA LYS A 463 -29.37 -21.44 -3.86
C LYS A 463 -28.66 -21.12 -2.56
N ARG A 464 -27.31 -21.17 -2.53
CA ARG A 464 -26.55 -20.90 -1.29
C ARG A 464 -26.92 -19.56 -0.67
N TYR A 465 -27.05 -18.54 -1.50
CA TYR A 465 -27.30 -17.16 -1.07
C TYR A 465 -28.78 -16.84 -0.80
N ASP A 466 -29.72 -17.78 -1.06
CA ASP A 466 -31.15 -17.58 -0.83
C ASP A 466 -31.51 -17.64 0.67
N CYS A 467 -30.58 -18.08 1.53
CA CYS A 467 -30.81 -18.33 2.97
C CYS A 467 -30.00 -17.37 3.87
N TYR A 468 -29.42 -16.30 3.33
CA TYR A 468 -28.82 -15.23 4.13
C TYR A 468 -29.92 -14.31 4.65
N ASP A 469 -30.02 -14.15 5.97
CA ASP A 469 -31.00 -13.28 6.64
C ASP A 469 -30.47 -11.83 6.77
#